data_65ab16336c1618332e487831b58e6e6b
#
_entry.id   65ab16336c1618332e487831b58e6e6b
#
_cell.length_a   1.000
_cell.length_b   1.000
_cell.length_c   1.000
_cell.angle_alpha   90.00
_cell.angle_beta   90.00
_cell.angle_gamma   90.00
#
_symmetry.space_group_name_H-M   'P 1'
#
loop_
_entity.id
_entity.type
_entity.pdbx_description
1 polymer ?
#
loop_
_entity_poly.entity_id
_entity_poly.type
_entity_poly.pdbx_seq_one_letter_code
_entity_poly.pdbx_strand_id
1 'polypeptide(L)'
;MRRTILYILLLFPLVAQAEHLFEAGVHGGLGGWSAQPIYVNKQVGFNGGAQVYYNYLSPRTIGLRTGITLDCHTAGFAKTNYEDHYATLDVDNQRMEIDYSIGKLSERYTSWSVGVPLQLAFLKRNILFLIGAKAVFPMSSSWKQKAKNAELSVYYPDYKNRVYESYPLAASRDFEMTNTGKLNLQKIQWWFATELSYVLPLNGWARSYRSFIVVGAYFNYCITKYKPTQSNAESMIMLTDTRDGFPLQRVLTPIMEANRQGRRLVDQCALFDVGVKISYAISPYNASRRSSSSCHCLGDW
;
A
#
# COMPACT_ATOMS: atom_id res chain seq x y z
N MET A 1 -3.86 -38.87 16.70
CA MET A 1 -3.70 -38.20 18.01
C MET A 1 -2.37 -38.49 18.73
N ARG A 2 -1.91 -39.75 18.93
CA ARG A 2 -0.64 -40.02 19.63
C ARG A 2 0.61 -39.39 18.99
N ARG A 3 0.72 -39.33 17.67
CA ARG A 3 1.87 -38.72 16.97
C ARG A 3 1.92 -37.19 17.10
N THR A 4 0.77 -36.53 17.12
CA THR A 4 0.67 -35.07 17.30
C THR A 4 1.11 -34.62 18.69
N ILE A 5 0.75 -35.42 19.73
CA ILE A 5 1.17 -35.17 21.12
C ILE A 5 2.68 -35.33 21.26
N LEU A 6 3.28 -36.32 20.58
CA LEU A 6 4.73 -36.53 20.59
C LEU A 6 5.50 -35.36 19.98
N TYR A 7 5.00 -34.78 18.89
CA TYR A 7 5.61 -33.56 18.28
C TYR A 7 5.49 -32.34 19.19
N ILE A 8 4.37 -32.19 19.88
CA ILE A 8 4.18 -31.12 20.87
C ILE A 8 5.13 -31.29 22.06
N LEU A 9 5.29 -32.50 22.57
CA LEU A 9 6.22 -32.80 23.66
C LEU A 9 7.70 -32.63 23.26
N LEU A 10 8.08 -32.94 22.03
CA LEU A 10 9.42 -32.70 21.50
C LEU A 10 9.73 -31.20 21.25
N LEU A 11 8.71 -30.38 21.06
CA LEU A 11 8.88 -28.92 20.94
C LEU A 11 9.03 -28.24 22.32
N PHE A 12 8.54 -28.84 23.39
CA PHE A 12 8.55 -28.26 24.74
C PHE A 12 9.95 -27.93 25.29
N PRO A 13 10.99 -28.80 25.17
CA PRO A 13 12.33 -28.47 25.65
C PRO A 13 13.04 -27.40 24.81
N LEU A 14 12.63 -27.21 23.54
CA LEU A 14 13.14 -26.14 22.71
C LEU A 14 12.62 -24.78 23.17
N VAL A 15 11.39 -24.70 23.68
CA VAL A 15 10.76 -23.51 24.22
C VAL A 15 11.44 -23.03 25.51
N ALA A 16 11.88 -23.94 26.37
CA ALA A 16 12.47 -23.60 27.66
C ALA A 16 13.85 -22.92 27.58
N GLN A 17 14.54 -23.02 26.43
CA GLN A 17 15.87 -22.41 26.21
C GLN A 17 15.85 -21.22 25.28
N ALA A 18 14.69 -20.79 24.80
CA ALA A 18 14.59 -19.70 23.86
C ALA A 18 14.69 -18.32 24.55
N GLU A 19 15.21 -17.35 23.81
CA GLU A 19 15.15 -15.95 24.20
C GLU A 19 13.85 -15.32 23.69
N HIS A 20 13.21 -14.57 24.56
CA HIS A 20 11.99 -13.83 24.29
C HIS A 20 12.34 -12.36 24.15
N LEU A 21 12.05 -11.77 23.01
CA LEU A 21 12.34 -10.36 22.75
C LEU A 21 11.05 -9.63 22.40
N PHE A 22 10.67 -8.66 23.20
CA PHE A 22 9.57 -7.75 22.95
C PHE A 22 10.13 -6.49 22.29
N GLU A 23 9.59 -6.12 21.15
CA GLU A 23 10.08 -5.01 20.33
C GLU A 23 8.93 -4.04 20.03
N ALA A 24 9.15 -2.75 20.24
CA ALA A 24 8.23 -1.69 19.84
C ALA A 24 8.99 -0.60 19.08
N GLY A 25 8.42 -0.11 17.99
CA GLY A 25 9.11 0.86 17.15
C GLY A 25 8.24 1.50 16.08
N VAL A 26 8.93 2.27 15.26
CA VAL A 26 8.35 2.96 14.11
C VAL A 26 9.12 2.62 12.84
N HIS A 27 8.44 2.75 11.72
CA HIS A 27 9.05 2.57 10.41
C HIS A 27 8.55 3.65 9.44
N GLY A 28 9.34 3.89 8.41
CA GLY A 28 8.97 4.81 7.35
C GLY A 28 9.79 4.58 6.09
N GLY A 29 9.22 4.93 4.95
CA GLY A 29 9.87 4.69 3.68
C GLY A 29 9.05 5.14 2.48
N LEU A 30 9.34 4.56 1.36
CA LEU A 30 8.70 4.81 0.08
C LEU A 30 7.90 3.59 -0.35
N GLY A 31 6.78 3.85 -1.00
CA GLY A 31 5.94 2.79 -1.54
C GLY A 31 5.26 3.20 -2.82
N GLY A 32 4.57 2.27 -3.44
CA GLY A 32 3.90 2.55 -4.69
C GLY A 32 3.12 1.38 -5.23
N TRP A 33 2.58 1.56 -6.42
CA TRP A 33 1.90 0.53 -7.16
C TRP A 33 2.87 -0.25 -8.05
N SER A 34 2.90 -1.57 -7.88
CA SER A 34 3.47 -2.50 -8.85
C SER A 34 2.37 -2.81 -9.89
N ALA A 35 2.27 -1.98 -10.90
CA ALA A 35 1.30 -2.09 -11.99
C ALA A 35 1.98 -1.82 -13.32
N GLN A 36 1.34 -2.19 -14.41
CA GLN A 36 1.71 -1.78 -15.76
C GLN A 36 0.60 -0.87 -16.31
N PRO A 37 0.58 0.42 -15.90
CA PRO A 37 -0.43 1.32 -16.38
C PRO A 37 -0.17 1.67 -17.85
N ILE A 38 -1.25 1.83 -18.59
CA ILE A 38 -1.21 2.30 -19.97
C ILE A 38 -1.53 3.80 -19.95
N TYR A 39 -0.73 4.60 -20.67
CA TYR A 39 -0.88 6.06 -20.81
C TYR A 39 -0.70 6.92 -19.56
N VAL A 40 -0.53 6.36 -18.37
CA VAL A 40 -0.28 7.10 -17.13
C VAL A 40 1.01 6.62 -16.47
N ASN A 41 1.61 7.44 -15.62
CA ASN A 41 2.85 7.12 -14.91
C ASN A 41 2.55 6.80 -13.44
N LYS A 42 3.27 5.84 -12.88
CA LYS A 42 3.24 5.56 -11.45
C LYS A 42 3.89 6.68 -10.66
N GLN A 43 3.29 7.02 -9.53
CA GLN A 43 3.89 7.92 -8.55
C GLN A 43 4.28 7.15 -7.31
N VAL A 44 5.50 7.38 -6.85
CA VAL A 44 5.98 6.88 -5.56
C VAL A 44 5.26 7.67 -4.46
N GLY A 45 4.77 6.95 -3.48
CA GLY A 45 4.15 7.50 -2.30
C GLY A 45 5.05 7.33 -1.08
N PHE A 46 4.54 7.73 0.06
CA PHE A 46 5.14 7.53 1.36
C PHE A 46 4.43 6.39 2.09
N ASN A 47 5.19 5.60 2.85
CA ASN A 47 4.65 4.69 3.83
C ASN A 47 5.26 4.97 5.20
N GLY A 48 4.55 4.60 6.26
CA GLY A 48 5.05 4.71 7.61
C GLY A 48 4.05 4.17 8.60
N GLY A 49 4.56 3.84 9.79
CA GLY A 49 3.70 3.28 10.80
C GLY A 49 4.42 2.98 12.11
N ALA A 50 3.67 2.32 13.00
CA ALA A 50 4.15 1.84 14.28
C ALA A 50 3.99 0.32 14.37
N GLN A 51 4.82 -0.32 15.20
CA GLN A 51 4.85 -1.76 15.29
C GLN A 51 5.18 -2.24 16.71
N VAL A 52 4.58 -3.35 17.08
CA VAL A 52 4.90 -4.08 18.29
C VAL A 52 5.08 -5.54 17.92
N TYR A 53 6.25 -6.10 18.23
CA TYR A 53 6.60 -7.46 17.87
C TYR A 53 6.99 -8.28 19.09
N TYR A 54 6.74 -9.56 18.96
CA TYR A 54 7.27 -10.60 19.81
C TYR A 54 8.16 -11.50 18.96
N ASN A 55 9.42 -11.59 19.34
CA ASN A 55 10.41 -12.46 18.72
C ASN A 55 10.72 -13.63 19.68
N TYR A 56 10.57 -14.82 19.17
CA TYR A 56 10.99 -16.05 19.79
C TYR A 56 12.27 -16.51 19.10
N LEU A 57 13.40 -16.48 19.79
CA LEU A 57 14.70 -16.84 19.24
C LEU A 57 15.21 -18.11 19.91
N SER A 58 15.38 -19.18 19.12
CA SER A 58 16.00 -20.41 19.58
C SER A 58 17.51 -20.22 19.78
N PRO A 59 18.17 -20.94 20.69
CA PRO A 59 19.62 -20.92 20.87
C PRO A 59 20.43 -21.25 19.61
N ARG A 60 19.78 -21.82 18.59
CA ARG A 60 20.38 -22.19 17.31
C ARG A 60 20.26 -21.10 16.22
N THR A 61 20.06 -19.86 16.62
CA THR A 61 19.98 -18.71 15.68
C THR A 61 18.76 -18.65 14.76
N ILE A 62 17.79 -19.55 14.94
CA ILE A 62 16.53 -19.54 14.18
C ILE A 62 15.39 -19.26 15.14
N GLY A 63 14.49 -18.39 14.73
CA GLY A 63 13.34 -18.00 15.53
C GLY A 63 12.10 -17.69 14.72
N LEU A 64 11.09 -17.18 15.41
CA LEU A 64 9.83 -16.72 14.85
C LEU A 64 9.54 -15.31 15.36
N ARG A 65 9.04 -14.48 14.48
CA ARG A 65 8.49 -13.17 14.83
C ARG A 65 7.01 -13.13 14.49
N THR A 66 6.23 -12.58 15.41
CA THR A 66 4.84 -12.20 15.20
C THR A 66 4.56 -10.87 15.91
N GLY A 67 3.41 -10.27 15.67
CA GLY A 67 3.04 -9.03 16.34
C GLY A 67 1.94 -8.28 15.60
N ILE A 68 1.88 -6.98 15.83
CA ILE A 68 0.89 -6.10 15.23
C ILE A 68 1.61 -4.87 14.66
N THR A 69 1.20 -4.46 13.46
CA THR A 69 1.64 -3.21 12.84
C THR A 69 0.43 -2.33 12.53
N LEU A 70 0.61 -1.03 12.65
CA LEU A 70 -0.31 -0.02 12.15
C LEU A 70 0.40 0.73 11.04
N ASP A 71 -0.09 0.61 9.83
CA ASP A 71 0.58 1.11 8.63
C ASP A 71 -0.29 2.14 7.90
N CYS A 72 0.34 3.19 7.40
CA CYS A 72 -0.22 4.13 6.45
C CYS A 72 0.54 4.02 5.13
N HIS A 73 -0.13 3.67 4.06
CA HIS A 73 0.45 3.58 2.72
C HIS A 73 -0.14 4.63 1.81
N THR A 74 0.72 5.30 1.04
CA THR A 74 0.28 6.14 -0.06
C THR A 74 0.91 5.68 -1.37
N ALA A 75 0.16 5.81 -2.45
CA ALA A 75 0.61 5.50 -3.81
C ALA A 75 -0.16 6.37 -4.79
N GLY A 76 0.26 6.46 -6.04
CA GLY A 76 -0.48 7.28 -6.99
C GLY A 76 -0.16 6.99 -8.45
N PHE A 77 -0.88 7.74 -9.29
CA PHE A 77 -0.65 7.85 -10.72
C PHE A 77 -0.63 9.31 -11.12
N ALA A 78 0.09 9.64 -12.17
CA ALA A 78 0.08 10.97 -12.78
C ALA A 78 0.31 10.92 -14.27
N LYS A 79 -0.14 11.97 -14.95
CA LYS A 79 0.13 12.20 -16.36
C LYS A 79 0.14 13.70 -16.61
N THR A 80 1.06 14.13 -17.42
CA THR A 80 1.04 15.46 -18.05
C THR A 80 0.56 15.31 -19.49
N ASN A 81 -0.21 16.27 -19.96
CA ASN A 81 -0.73 16.32 -21.33
C ASN A 81 -1.45 15.00 -21.70
N TYR A 82 -2.51 14.71 -20.93
CA TYR A 82 -3.38 13.58 -21.24
C TYR A 82 -4.46 14.03 -22.21
N GLU A 83 -4.55 13.39 -23.36
CA GLU A 83 -5.52 13.66 -24.39
C GLU A 83 -6.32 12.40 -24.68
N ASP A 84 -7.61 12.54 -24.86
CA ASP A 84 -8.49 11.43 -25.21
C ASP A 84 -9.73 11.93 -25.94
N HIS A 85 -10.40 11.05 -26.65
CA HIS A 85 -11.65 11.32 -27.34
C HIS A 85 -12.61 10.14 -27.19
N TYR A 86 -13.90 10.44 -27.17
CA TYR A 86 -14.95 9.42 -27.21
C TYR A 86 -16.21 9.99 -27.86
N ALA A 87 -17.06 9.10 -28.38
CA ALA A 87 -18.35 9.45 -28.94
C ALA A 87 -19.46 8.96 -28.01
N THR A 88 -20.49 9.79 -27.85
CA THR A 88 -21.68 9.45 -27.06
C THR A 88 -22.91 10.07 -27.73
N LEU A 89 -24.09 9.82 -27.17
CA LEU A 89 -25.34 10.43 -27.60
C LEU A 89 -25.73 11.50 -26.58
N ASP A 90 -26.28 12.59 -27.07
CA ASP A 90 -26.90 13.60 -26.20
C ASP A 90 -28.34 13.21 -25.81
N VAL A 91 -29.05 14.10 -25.11
CA VAL A 91 -30.42 13.90 -24.64
C VAL A 91 -31.43 13.72 -25.81
N ASP A 92 -31.10 14.26 -26.97
CA ASP A 92 -31.93 14.17 -28.18
C ASP A 92 -31.53 12.99 -29.08
N ASN A 93 -30.69 12.05 -28.55
CA ASN A 93 -30.09 10.92 -29.28
C ASN A 93 -29.27 11.33 -30.49
N GLN A 94 -28.70 12.53 -30.48
CA GLN A 94 -27.78 12.99 -31.50
C GLN A 94 -26.34 12.57 -31.14
N ARG A 95 -25.59 12.11 -32.14
CA ARG A 95 -24.19 11.73 -31.95
C ARG A 95 -23.36 12.96 -31.68
N MET A 96 -22.64 12.94 -30.57
CA MET A 96 -21.61 13.92 -30.24
C MET A 96 -20.26 13.26 -30.04
N GLU A 97 -19.22 13.92 -30.53
CA GLU A 97 -17.83 13.55 -30.34
C GLU A 97 -17.20 14.53 -29.36
N ILE A 98 -16.55 14.01 -28.35
CA ILE A 98 -15.99 14.78 -27.25
C ILE A 98 -14.48 14.60 -27.28
N ASP A 99 -13.78 15.72 -27.52
CA ASP A 99 -12.34 15.82 -27.41
C ASP A 99 -11.99 16.55 -26.12
N TYR A 100 -11.06 16.02 -25.35
CA TYR A 100 -10.57 16.72 -24.17
C TYR A 100 -9.08 16.51 -23.94
N SER A 101 -8.47 17.51 -23.31
CA SER A 101 -7.10 17.45 -22.83
C SER A 101 -7.01 17.83 -21.37
N ILE A 102 -6.05 17.25 -20.65
CA ILE A 102 -5.76 17.54 -19.25
C ILE A 102 -4.26 17.86 -19.15
N GLY A 103 -3.91 19.10 -18.86
CA GLY A 103 -2.52 19.52 -18.76
C GLY A 103 -1.78 18.80 -17.63
N LYS A 104 -2.42 18.64 -16.46
CA LYS A 104 -1.84 17.90 -15.34
C LYS A 104 -2.91 17.07 -14.64
N LEU A 105 -2.77 15.74 -14.73
CA LEU A 105 -3.58 14.76 -14.03
C LEU A 105 -2.77 14.14 -12.92
N SER A 106 -3.34 14.02 -11.72
CA SER A 106 -2.74 13.32 -10.59
C SER A 106 -3.81 12.64 -9.75
N GLU A 107 -3.53 11.40 -9.33
CA GLU A 107 -4.39 10.64 -8.44
C GLU A 107 -3.55 10.01 -7.34
N ARG A 108 -3.94 10.24 -6.10
CA ARG A 108 -3.27 9.74 -4.91
C ARG A 108 -4.21 8.87 -4.11
N TYR A 109 -3.72 7.72 -3.72
CA TYR A 109 -4.36 6.75 -2.85
C TYR A 109 -3.74 6.82 -1.47
N THR A 110 -4.57 6.68 -0.45
CA THR A 110 -4.14 6.60 0.95
C THR A 110 -4.89 5.47 1.61
N SER A 111 -4.17 4.57 2.28
CA SER A 111 -4.74 3.43 2.99
C SER A 111 -4.14 3.32 4.38
N TRP A 112 -5.01 3.18 5.39
CA TRP A 112 -4.65 2.81 6.76
C TRP A 112 -4.99 1.34 6.98
N SER A 113 -4.07 0.60 7.58
CA SER A 113 -4.23 -0.84 7.76
C SER A 113 -3.58 -1.33 9.05
N VAL A 114 -4.11 -2.43 9.56
CA VAL A 114 -3.48 -3.23 10.63
C VAL A 114 -2.88 -4.47 10.01
N GLY A 115 -1.64 -4.80 10.37
CA GLY A 115 -0.94 -5.97 9.86
C GLY A 115 -0.56 -6.93 10.99
N VAL A 116 -0.60 -8.23 10.67
CA VAL A 116 -0.13 -9.30 11.55
C VAL A 116 0.94 -10.07 10.79
N PRO A 117 2.23 -9.86 11.08
CA PRO A 117 3.32 -10.61 10.46
C PRO A 117 3.52 -11.97 11.12
N LEU A 118 3.95 -12.92 10.30
CA LEU A 118 4.52 -14.20 10.72
C LEU A 118 5.79 -14.42 9.91
N GLN A 119 6.94 -14.27 10.56
CA GLN A 119 8.24 -14.29 9.91
C GLN A 119 9.20 -15.26 10.61
N LEU A 120 10.02 -15.92 9.81
CA LEU A 120 11.20 -16.62 10.27
C LEU A 120 12.28 -15.60 10.58
N ALA A 121 12.92 -15.74 11.72
CA ALA A 121 13.99 -14.90 12.21
C ALA A 121 15.31 -15.67 12.19
N PHE A 122 16.35 -15.07 11.63
CA PHE A 122 17.71 -15.59 11.60
C PHE A 122 18.63 -14.57 12.25
N LEU A 123 19.14 -14.90 13.44
CA LEU A 123 20.05 -14.03 14.16
C LEU A 123 21.46 -14.60 14.09
N LYS A 124 22.40 -13.82 13.55
CA LYS A 124 23.83 -14.16 13.56
C LYS A 124 24.62 -12.95 14.01
N ARG A 125 25.28 -13.08 15.17
CA ARG A 125 25.89 -11.94 15.87
C ARG A 125 24.81 -10.86 16.09
N ASN A 126 25.02 -9.66 15.57
CA ASN A 126 24.10 -8.53 15.70
C ASN A 126 23.19 -8.33 14.48
N ILE A 127 23.28 -9.21 13.48
CA ILE A 127 22.49 -9.12 12.26
C ILE A 127 21.27 -10.00 12.39
N LEU A 128 20.10 -9.39 12.32
CA LEU A 128 18.79 -10.06 12.34
C LEU A 128 18.19 -9.99 10.94
N PHE A 129 18.04 -11.13 10.30
CA PHE A 129 17.34 -11.27 9.03
C PHE A 129 15.98 -11.92 9.27
N LEU A 130 14.93 -11.35 8.68
CA LEU A 130 13.57 -11.83 8.79
C LEU A 130 12.95 -11.97 7.40
N ILE A 131 12.20 -13.05 7.24
CA ILE A 131 11.47 -13.34 6.01
C ILE A 131 10.17 -14.08 6.33
N GLY A 132 9.08 -13.71 5.68
CA GLY A 132 7.81 -14.36 5.90
C GLY A 132 6.63 -13.69 5.23
N ALA A 133 5.46 -13.92 5.81
CA ALA A 133 4.21 -13.34 5.34
C ALA A 133 3.63 -12.38 6.39
N LYS A 134 2.86 -11.42 5.91
CA LYS A 134 2.10 -10.47 6.73
C LYS A 134 0.65 -10.46 6.22
N ALA A 135 -0.30 -10.76 7.10
CA ALA A 135 -1.71 -10.56 6.83
C ALA A 135 -2.05 -9.10 7.14
N VAL A 136 -2.59 -8.37 6.18
CA VAL A 136 -2.90 -6.95 6.29
C VAL A 136 -4.40 -6.74 6.13
N PHE A 137 -4.99 -6.00 7.07
CA PHE A 137 -6.41 -5.69 7.15
C PHE A 137 -6.60 -4.19 6.90
N PRO A 138 -7.01 -3.76 5.70
CA PRO A 138 -7.31 -2.37 5.43
C PRO A 138 -8.48 -1.89 6.28
N MET A 139 -8.27 -0.81 7.03
CA MET A 139 -9.29 -0.19 7.88
C MET A 139 -10.00 0.96 7.16
N SER A 140 -9.22 1.75 6.43
CA SER A 140 -9.73 2.88 5.66
C SER A 140 -8.87 3.06 4.41
N SER A 141 -9.52 3.24 3.28
CA SER A 141 -8.83 3.49 2.01
C SER A 141 -9.60 4.52 1.21
N SER A 142 -8.89 5.51 0.73
CA SER A 142 -9.45 6.62 -0.04
C SER A 142 -8.54 7.00 -1.20
N TRP A 143 -9.12 7.65 -2.18
CA TRP A 143 -8.38 8.25 -3.28
C TRP A 143 -8.81 9.71 -3.48
N LYS A 144 -7.90 10.50 -3.99
CA LYS A 144 -8.11 11.88 -4.39
C LYS A 144 -7.46 12.12 -5.73
N GLN A 145 -8.27 12.56 -6.70
CA GLN A 145 -7.85 12.87 -8.05
C GLN A 145 -7.96 14.37 -8.31
N LYS A 146 -7.03 14.91 -9.07
CA LYS A 146 -7.03 16.31 -9.52
C LYS A 146 -6.65 16.36 -10.98
N ALA A 147 -7.46 17.05 -11.75
CA ALA A 147 -7.18 17.43 -13.12
C ALA A 147 -7.08 18.95 -13.17
N LYS A 148 -6.00 19.48 -13.75
CA LYS A 148 -5.73 20.90 -13.89
C LYS A 148 -5.44 21.25 -15.35
N ASN A 149 -5.77 22.48 -15.72
CA ASN A 149 -5.63 22.97 -17.08
C ASN A 149 -6.32 22.01 -18.05
N ALA A 150 -7.56 21.66 -17.74
CA ALA A 150 -8.36 20.80 -18.60
C ALA A 150 -9.10 21.63 -19.63
N GLU A 151 -9.15 21.12 -20.84
CA GLU A 151 -9.91 21.67 -21.96
C GLU A 151 -10.85 20.61 -22.47
N LEU A 152 -12.03 21.01 -22.89
CA LEU A 152 -13.03 20.10 -23.43
C LEU A 152 -13.73 20.76 -24.60
N SER A 153 -13.89 20.02 -25.69
CA SER A 153 -14.63 20.45 -26.86
C SER A 153 -15.62 19.38 -27.30
N VAL A 154 -16.80 19.80 -27.70
CA VAL A 154 -17.86 18.92 -28.22
C VAL A 154 -18.07 19.23 -29.69
N TYR A 155 -18.14 18.20 -30.50
CA TYR A 155 -18.40 18.27 -31.93
C TYR A 155 -19.61 17.42 -32.30
N TYR A 156 -20.55 18.02 -33.05
CA TYR A 156 -21.70 17.34 -33.61
C TYR A 156 -21.46 17.07 -35.11
N PRO A 157 -21.19 15.81 -35.50
CA PRO A 157 -20.88 15.48 -36.90
C PRO A 157 -22.00 15.84 -37.87
N ASP A 158 -23.22 15.64 -37.44
CA ASP A 158 -24.41 15.85 -38.29
C ASP A 158 -24.63 17.34 -38.64
N TYR A 159 -24.19 18.24 -37.79
CA TYR A 159 -24.31 19.67 -38.00
C TYR A 159 -23.01 20.31 -38.46
N LYS A 160 -21.90 19.58 -38.54
CA LYS A 160 -20.56 20.06 -38.84
C LYS A 160 -20.13 21.27 -37.98
N ASN A 161 -20.70 21.39 -36.80
CA ASN A 161 -20.48 22.52 -35.88
C ASN A 161 -19.72 22.07 -34.63
N ARG A 162 -18.72 22.88 -34.26
CA ARG A 162 -18.12 22.80 -32.90
C ARG A 162 -18.88 23.75 -31.99
N VAL A 163 -19.50 23.20 -30.95
CA VAL A 163 -20.27 23.99 -29.99
C VAL A 163 -19.31 24.54 -28.94
N TYR A 164 -18.68 25.68 -29.24
CA TYR A 164 -17.81 26.36 -28.28
C TYR A 164 -18.55 27.36 -27.39
N GLU A 165 -19.63 27.93 -27.83
CA GLU A 165 -20.24 29.10 -27.19
C GLU A 165 -21.66 28.95 -26.71
N SER A 166 -22.44 28.01 -27.25
CA SER A 166 -23.85 27.84 -26.87
C SER A 166 -24.06 27.07 -25.58
N TYR A 167 -23.04 26.33 -25.13
CA TYR A 167 -23.07 25.54 -23.89
C TYR A 167 -21.78 25.77 -23.09
N PRO A 168 -21.74 26.79 -22.21
CA PRO A 168 -20.53 27.19 -21.49
C PRO A 168 -19.96 26.08 -20.57
N LEU A 169 -20.71 25.02 -20.34
CA LEU A 169 -20.26 23.82 -19.60
C LEU A 169 -19.67 22.73 -20.49
N ALA A 170 -20.06 22.65 -21.76
CA ALA A 170 -19.60 21.62 -22.69
C ALA A 170 -18.27 21.99 -23.39
N ALA A 171 -18.00 23.28 -23.55
CA ALA A 171 -16.75 23.78 -24.13
C ALA A 171 -16.12 24.79 -23.16
N SER A 172 -15.13 24.39 -22.42
CA SER A 172 -14.41 25.31 -21.53
C SER A 172 -12.92 25.02 -21.54
N ARG A 173 -12.14 26.09 -21.36
CA ARG A 173 -10.70 26.05 -21.29
C ARG A 173 -10.26 26.31 -19.86
N ASP A 174 -9.09 25.79 -19.51
CA ASP A 174 -8.42 26.03 -18.22
C ASP A 174 -9.26 25.75 -16.96
N PHE A 175 -10.08 24.70 -16.98
CA PHE A 175 -10.83 24.33 -15.79
C PHE A 175 -10.09 23.31 -14.93
N GLU A 176 -10.38 23.33 -13.64
CA GLU A 176 -9.88 22.37 -12.67
C GLU A 176 -11.01 21.45 -12.18
N MET A 177 -10.69 20.18 -12.03
CA MET A 177 -11.60 19.19 -11.45
C MET A 177 -10.92 18.47 -10.29
N THR A 178 -11.68 18.20 -9.26
CA THR A 178 -11.25 17.36 -8.16
C THR A 178 -12.32 16.31 -7.87
N ASN A 179 -11.90 15.07 -7.74
CA ASN A 179 -12.78 13.98 -7.33
C ASN A 179 -12.15 13.21 -6.18
N THR A 180 -12.97 12.67 -5.30
CA THR A 180 -12.54 11.88 -4.14
C THR A 180 -13.48 10.72 -3.92
N GLY A 181 -12.96 9.61 -3.45
CA GLY A 181 -13.78 8.45 -3.19
C GLY A 181 -13.11 7.45 -2.26
N LYS A 182 -13.84 6.39 -1.98
CA LYS A 182 -13.35 5.24 -1.23
C LYS A 182 -12.77 4.21 -2.18
N LEU A 183 -11.67 3.61 -1.79
CA LEU A 183 -11.08 2.49 -2.51
C LEU A 183 -11.50 1.19 -1.83
N ASN A 184 -12.21 0.33 -2.55
CA ASN A 184 -12.65 -0.97 -2.03
C ASN A 184 -11.51 -1.99 -2.15
N LEU A 185 -10.63 -2.01 -1.19
CA LEU A 185 -9.59 -3.02 -1.08
C LEU A 185 -10.16 -4.34 -0.55
N GLN A 186 -9.49 -5.44 -0.84
CA GLN A 186 -9.83 -6.74 -0.26
C GLN A 186 -9.71 -6.67 1.27
N LYS A 187 -10.63 -7.31 1.99
CA LYS A 187 -10.69 -7.31 3.46
C LYS A 187 -9.41 -7.85 4.11
N ILE A 188 -8.77 -8.81 3.46
CA ILE A 188 -7.49 -9.39 3.88
C ILE A 188 -6.55 -9.37 2.68
N GLN A 189 -5.37 -8.83 2.89
CA GLN A 189 -4.29 -8.80 1.91
C GLN A 189 -3.11 -9.61 2.45
N TRP A 190 -2.54 -10.44 1.60
CA TRP A 190 -1.33 -11.18 1.92
C TRP A 190 -0.12 -10.47 1.35
N TRP A 191 0.85 -10.24 2.21
CA TRP A 191 2.09 -9.57 1.86
C TRP A 191 3.27 -10.49 2.10
N PHE A 192 4.21 -10.51 1.19
CA PHE A 192 5.57 -10.97 1.44
C PHE A 192 6.30 -9.88 2.21
N ALA A 193 6.99 -10.24 3.29
CA ALA A 193 7.69 -9.30 4.14
C ALA A 193 9.09 -9.79 4.46
N THR A 194 10.08 -8.94 4.23
CA THR A 194 11.48 -9.23 4.55
C THR A 194 12.12 -8.02 5.23
N GLU A 195 13.09 -8.29 6.08
CA GLU A 195 13.77 -7.27 6.87
C GLU A 195 15.20 -7.69 7.15
N LEU A 196 16.11 -6.73 7.10
CA LEU A 196 17.50 -6.86 7.55
C LEU A 196 17.78 -5.79 8.59
N SER A 197 18.07 -6.20 9.81
CA SER A 197 18.25 -5.30 10.95
C SER A 197 19.56 -5.55 11.68
N TYR A 198 20.08 -4.50 12.27
CA TYR A 198 21.20 -4.54 13.19
C TYR A 198 20.72 -4.32 14.63
N VAL A 199 21.10 -5.21 15.53
CA VAL A 199 20.72 -5.21 16.94
C VAL A 199 21.85 -4.63 17.77
N LEU A 200 21.63 -3.46 18.36
CA LEU A 200 22.58 -2.74 19.20
C LEU A 200 22.26 -3.00 20.67
N PRO A 201 23.10 -3.71 21.43
CA PRO A 201 22.89 -3.88 22.85
C PRO A 201 23.07 -2.54 23.59
N LEU A 202 22.12 -2.23 24.46
CA LEU A 202 22.25 -1.12 25.39
C LEU A 202 22.72 -1.68 26.74
N ASN A 203 23.81 -1.13 27.27
CA ASN A 203 24.26 -1.46 28.62
C ASN A 203 23.20 -0.95 29.62
N GLY A 204 22.28 -1.81 29.98
CA GLY A 204 21.07 -1.45 30.71
C GLY A 204 21.34 -1.17 32.19
N TRP A 205 20.61 -0.19 32.73
CA TRP A 205 20.61 0.18 34.14
C TRP A 205 19.82 -0.82 35.01
N ALA A 206 19.06 -1.71 34.40
CA ALA A 206 18.21 -2.66 35.10
C ALA A 206 18.85 -4.04 35.16
N ARG A 207 18.93 -4.61 36.37
CA ARG A 207 19.44 -5.98 36.62
C ARG A 207 18.52 -7.09 36.14
N SER A 208 17.30 -6.77 35.71
CA SER A 208 16.26 -7.77 35.43
C SER A 208 15.93 -7.97 33.95
N TYR A 209 16.44 -7.14 33.02
CA TYR A 209 16.23 -7.31 31.58
C TYR A 209 17.39 -6.70 30.77
N ARG A 210 17.56 -7.22 29.55
CA ARG A 210 18.48 -6.67 28.54
C ARG A 210 17.67 -5.81 27.58
N SER A 211 18.23 -4.68 27.19
CA SER A 211 17.61 -3.75 26.25
C SER A 211 18.47 -3.56 25.00
N PHE A 212 17.81 -3.33 23.87
CA PHE A 212 18.44 -3.20 22.57
C PHE A 212 17.78 -2.11 21.76
N ILE A 213 18.57 -1.49 20.88
CA ILE A 213 18.02 -0.72 19.74
C ILE A 213 18.17 -1.59 18.50
N VAL A 214 17.08 -1.73 17.74
CA VAL A 214 17.05 -2.47 16.49
C VAL A 214 16.84 -1.47 15.37
N VAL A 215 17.82 -1.37 14.46
CA VAL A 215 17.75 -0.50 13.28
C VAL A 215 17.85 -1.37 12.05
N GLY A 216 16.93 -1.19 11.10
CA GLY A 216 16.90 -2.06 9.93
C GLY A 216 16.28 -1.43 8.71
N ALA A 217 16.50 -2.11 7.59
CA ALA A 217 15.79 -1.88 6.34
C ALA A 217 14.77 -2.99 6.11
N TYR A 218 13.64 -2.65 5.50
CA TYR A 218 12.60 -3.61 5.19
C TYR A 218 12.12 -3.45 3.75
N PHE A 219 11.58 -4.55 3.23
CA PHE A 219 10.86 -4.59 1.97
C PHE A 219 9.61 -5.46 2.11
N ASN A 220 8.46 -4.92 1.71
CA ASN A 220 7.20 -5.63 1.70
C ASN A 220 6.58 -5.56 0.30
N TYR A 221 5.93 -6.62 -0.11
CA TYR A 221 5.24 -6.72 -1.39
C TYR A 221 3.88 -7.39 -1.22
N CYS A 222 2.83 -6.72 -1.65
CA CYS A 222 1.47 -7.26 -1.62
C CYS A 222 1.30 -8.33 -2.69
N ILE A 223 1.11 -9.58 -2.27
CA ILE A 223 0.85 -10.72 -3.17
C ILE A 223 -0.59 -10.65 -3.70
N THR A 224 -1.49 -10.16 -2.86
CA THR A 224 -2.91 -10.01 -3.19
C THR A 224 -3.10 -8.83 -4.12
N LYS A 225 -3.34 -9.11 -5.39
CA LYS A 225 -3.51 -8.07 -6.40
C LYS A 225 -4.88 -7.42 -6.28
N TYR A 226 -4.90 -6.10 -6.27
CA TYR A 226 -6.12 -5.32 -6.41
C TYR A 226 -6.54 -5.32 -7.89
N LYS A 227 -7.82 -5.70 -8.12
CA LYS A 227 -8.46 -5.57 -9.42
C LYS A 227 -9.51 -4.48 -9.30
N PRO A 228 -9.36 -3.37 -10.00
CA PRO A 228 -10.36 -2.32 -10.00
C PRO A 228 -11.73 -2.83 -10.46
N THR A 229 -12.77 -2.30 -9.88
CA THR A 229 -14.15 -2.59 -10.32
C THR A 229 -14.30 -2.19 -11.78
N GLN A 230 -15.08 -2.96 -12.53
CA GLN A 230 -15.37 -2.60 -13.92
C GLN A 230 -16.26 -1.36 -13.91
N SER A 231 -15.75 -0.25 -14.39
CA SER A 231 -16.55 0.94 -14.66
C SER A 231 -17.09 0.88 -16.08
N ASN A 232 -18.32 1.34 -16.27
CA ASN A 232 -18.87 1.57 -17.59
C ASN A 232 -18.37 2.89 -18.22
N ALA A 233 -17.46 3.58 -17.55
CA ALA A 233 -16.89 4.82 -18.05
C ALA A 233 -16.00 4.54 -19.28
N GLU A 234 -16.40 5.05 -20.42
CA GLU A 234 -15.65 4.91 -21.68
C GLU A 234 -14.41 5.78 -21.71
N SER A 235 -14.35 6.79 -20.84
CA SER A 235 -13.30 7.79 -20.80
C SER A 235 -13.10 8.34 -19.39
N MET A 236 -12.03 9.13 -19.17
CA MET A 236 -11.69 9.70 -17.87
C MET A 236 -12.57 10.90 -17.50
N ILE A 237 -12.90 11.75 -18.47
CA ILE A 237 -13.88 12.82 -18.29
C ILE A 237 -15.14 12.38 -19.03
N MET A 238 -16.22 12.19 -18.28
CA MET A 238 -17.53 11.84 -18.82
C MET A 238 -18.46 13.05 -18.69
N LEU A 239 -19.24 13.30 -19.73
CA LEU A 239 -20.40 14.18 -19.66
C LEU A 239 -21.60 13.36 -19.28
N THR A 240 -22.21 13.65 -18.16
CA THR A 240 -23.44 13.00 -17.70
C THR A 240 -24.60 13.97 -17.74
N ASP A 241 -25.72 13.46 -18.23
CA ASP A 241 -26.97 14.19 -18.15
C ASP A 241 -27.48 14.24 -16.70
N THR A 242 -27.92 15.40 -16.26
CA THR A 242 -28.69 15.51 -15.03
C THR A 242 -30.17 15.27 -15.37
N ARG A 243 -30.87 14.46 -14.59
CA ARG A 243 -32.25 14.07 -14.77
C ARG A 243 -33.28 15.21 -15.07
N ASP A 244 -32.85 16.43 -14.90
CA ASP A 244 -33.64 17.65 -15.11
C ASP A 244 -33.29 18.44 -16.39
N GLY A 245 -32.55 17.79 -17.32
CA GLY A 245 -32.41 18.32 -18.70
C GLY A 245 -31.43 19.50 -18.91
N PHE A 246 -30.62 19.90 -17.98
CA PHE A 246 -29.46 20.81 -18.12
C PHE A 246 -28.96 21.29 -16.75
N PRO A 247 -27.65 21.42 -16.51
CA PRO A 247 -26.53 21.33 -17.44
C PRO A 247 -25.84 19.96 -17.39
N LEU A 248 -25.24 19.53 -18.50
CA LEU A 248 -24.33 18.40 -18.56
C LEU A 248 -23.26 18.52 -17.47
N GLN A 249 -23.21 17.56 -16.56
CA GLN A 249 -22.19 17.52 -15.51
C GLN A 249 -20.95 16.81 -16.01
N ARG A 250 -19.79 17.37 -15.71
CA ARG A 250 -18.51 16.75 -15.95
C ARG A 250 -18.18 15.86 -14.77
N VAL A 251 -17.96 14.59 -15.03
CA VAL A 251 -17.54 13.63 -14.02
C VAL A 251 -16.14 13.16 -14.33
N LEU A 252 -15.22 13.31 -13.37
CA LEU A 252 -13.87 12.82 -13.46
C LEU A 252 -13.84 11.40 -12.89
N THR A 253 -13.54 10.42 -13.75
CA THR A 253 -13.45 9.00 -13.37
C THR A 253 -12.07 8.68 -12.80
N PRO A 254 -11.96 7.88 -11.72
CA PRO A 254 -10.67 7.45 -11.18
C PRO A 254 -9.82 6.74 -12.24
N ILE A 255 -8.51 6.96 -12.23
CA ILE A 255 -7.55 6.35 -13.17
C ILE A 255 -7.66 4.82 -13.12
N MET A 256 -7.85 4.24 -11.94
CA MET A 256 -8.00 2.79 -11.79
C MET A 256 -9.28 2.24 -12.44
N GLU A 257 -10.30 3.05 -12.61
CA GLU A 257 -11.61 2.64 -13.16
C GLU A 257 -11.79 3.12 -14.60
N ALA A 258 -10.98 4.08 -15.04
CA ALA A 258 -11.12 4.69 -16.36
C ALA A 258 -10.64 3.76 -17.48
N ASN A 259 -11.35 3.84 -18.61
CA ASN A 259 -10.96 3.25 -19.86
C ASN A 259 -10.46 4.33 -20.82
N ARG A 260 -9.70 3.95 -21.80
CA ARG A 260 -9.33 4.74 -22.97
C ARG A 260 -9.47 3.89 -24.21
N GLN A 261 -10.32 4.30 -25.14
CA GLN A 261 -10.59 3.54 -26.38
C GLN A 261 -10.90 2.06 -26.10
N GLY A 262 -11.75 1.78 -25.11
CA GLY A 262 -12.14 0.44 -24.71
C GLY A 262 -11.08 -0.37 -23.95
N ARG A 263 -9.91 0.21 -23.64
CA ARG A 263 -8.84 -0.44 -22.86
C ARG A 263 -8.72 0.21 -21.49
N ARG A 264 -8.58 -0.61 -20.45
CA ARG A 264 -8.33 -0.14 -19.10
C ARG A 264 -6.98 0.57 -18.99
N LEU A 265 -6.94 1.68 -18.24
CA LEU A 265 -5.68 2.34 -17.90
C LEU A 265 -4.84 1.52 -16.91
N VAL A 266 -5.50 0.79 -16.02
CA VAL A 266 -4.86 -0.08 -15.03
C VAL A 266 -5.66 -1.38 -14.89
N ASP A 267 -5.08 -2.52 -15.24
CA ASP A 267 -5.77 -3.82 -15.14
C ASP A 267 -5.73 -4.40 -13.74
N GLN A 268 -4.54 -4.46 -13.15
CA GLN A 268 -4.31 -4.96 -11.82
C GLN A 268 -3.08 -4.31 -11.22
N CYS A 269 -3.09 -4.14 -9.91
CA CYS A 269 -1.97 -3.55 -9.20
C CYS A 269 -1.75 -4.22 -7.84
N ALA A 270 -0.52 -4.16 -7.37
CA ALA A 270 -0.13 -4.58 -6.05
C ALA A 270 0.66 -3.45 -5.39
N LEU A 271 0.51 -3.30 -4.09
CA LEU A 271 1.30 -2.35 -3.31
C LEU A 271 2.67 -2.96 -3.01
N PHE A 272 3.69 -2.13 -2.99
CA PHE A 272 4.98 -2.46 -2.41
C PHE A 272 5.46 -1.31 -1.55
N ASP A 273 6.30 -1.63 -0.59
CA ASP A 273 6.99 -0.63 0.22
C ASP A 273 8.43 -1.06 0.56
N VAL A 274 9.30 -0.08 0.70
CA VAL A 274 10.68 -0.22 1.11
C VAL A 274 11.05 0.94 2.03
N GLY A 275 11.75 0.66 3.11
CA GLY A 275 12.08 1.71 4.05
C GLY A 275 13.01 1.26 5.15
N VAL A 276 13.06 2.10 6.17
CA VAL A 276 13.87 1.88 7.36
C VAL A 276 12.99 1.83 8.59
N LYS A 277 13.44 1.13 9.60
CA LYS A 277 12.79 1.06 10.91
C LYS A 277 13.78 1.33 12.03
N ILE A 278 13.25 1.80 13.13
CA ILE A 278 13.94 1.88 14.40
C ILE A 278 13.00 1.38 15.50
N SER A 279 13.51 0.53 16.37
CA SER A 279 12.73 -0.09 17.44
C SER A 279 13.56 -0.18 18.72
N TYR A 280 12.86 -0.13 19.83
CA TYR A 280 13.39 -0.49 21.14
C TYR A 280 12.92 -1.89 21.48
N ALA A 281 13.84 -2.72 21.95
CA ALA A 281 13.53 -4.10 22.27
C ALA A 281 14.03 -4.46 23.67
N ILE A 282 13.28 -5.28 24.37
CA ILE A 282 13.60 -5.80 25.71
C ILE A 282 13.52 -7.32 25.74
N SER A 283 14.49 -7.94 26.40
CA SER A 283 14.47 -9.38 26.70
C SER A 283 14.48 -9.57 28.22
N PRO A 284 13.48 -10.27 28.79
CA PRO A 284 13.50 -10.56 30.22
C PRO A 284 14.73 -11.41 30.57
N TYR A 285 15.44 -10.99 31.61
CA TYR A 285 16.61 -11.70 32.09
C TYR A 285 16.18 -12.91 32.93
N ASN A 286 16.41 -14.12 32.44
CA ASN A 286 16.20 -15.32 33.24
C ASN A 286 17.36 -15.53 34.24
N ALA A 287 17.15 -15.15 35.48
CA ALA A 287 18.13 -15.30 36.57
C ALA A 287 18.57 -16.78 36.84
N SER A 288 17.81 -17.75 36.36
CA SER A 288 18.10 -19.18 36.51
C SER A 288 19.32 -19.68 35.72
N ARG A 289 19.87 -18.86 34.79
CA ARG A 289 21.02 -19.23 33.97
C ARG A 289 22.38 -18.82 34.55
N ARG A 290 22.49 -18.55 35.86
CA ARG A 290 23.76 -18.23 36.50
C ARG A 290 24.74 -19.40 36.60
N SER A 291 24.35 -20.63 36.25
CA SER A 291 25.24 -21.78 36.27
C SER A 291 25.22 -22.47 34.92
N SER A 292 26.35 -22.43 34.26
CA SER A 292 26.75 -23.18 33.06
C SER A 292 26.31 -22.60 31.71
N SER A 293 27.33 -22.29 30.96
CA SER A 293 27.39 -21.99 29.50
C SER A 293 26.69 -20.74 29.02
N SER A 294 27.53 -19.76 28.71
CA SER A 294 27.24 -18.59 27.88
C SER A 294 26.35 -18.94 26.70
N CYS A 295 25.14 -18.43 26.70
CA CYS A 295 24.33 -18.39 25.51
C CYS A 295 24.94 -17.33 24.59
N HIS A 296 25.81 -17.75 23.66
CA HIS A 296 26.55 -16.88 22.74
C HIS A 296 25.66 -16.18 21.70
N CYS A 297 24.33 -16.27 21.80
CA CYS A 297 23.44 -15.64 20.82
C CYS A 297 23.36 -14.11 20.94
N LEU A 298 23.50 -13.57 22.16
CA LEU A 298 23.41 -12.12 22.44
C LEU A 298 24.37 -11.66 23.55
N GLY A 299 25.40 -12.46 23.88
CA GLY A 299 26.23 -12.16 25.00
C GLY A 299 27.66 -12.13 24.78
N ASP A 300 28.52 -11.56 25.35
CA ASP A 300 29.96 -11.29 25.33
C ASP A 300 30.39 -10.53 24.08
N TRP A 301 30.14 -9.25 24.18
CA TRP A 301 30.78 -8.18 23.41
C TRP A 301 31.68 -7.36 24.29
#